data_e8aa4e157780757be61c91531fcb63ec
#
_entry.id   e8aa4e157780757be61c91531fcb63ec
#
_cell.length_a   1.000
_cell.length_b   1.000
_cell.length_c   1.000
_cell.angle_alpha   90.00
_cell.angle_beta   90.00
_cell.angle_gamma   90.00
#
_symmetry.space_group_name_H-M   'P 1'
#
loop_
_entity.id
_entity.type
_entity.pdbx_description
1 polymer ?
#
loop_
_entity_poly.entity_id
_entity_poly.type
_entity_poly.pdbx_seq_one_letter_code
_entity_poly.pdbx_strand_id
1 'polypeptide(L)'
;QFTFNEAISLEVRVSGQEQLDQVWAALVEGGEELPCGWLKDKYGLAWQITPTEYYDLLGKGDPEADSRLMSAVLKTIGKFNIAELQAAYKGS
;
A
#
# COMPACT_ATOMS: atom_id res chain seq x y z
N GLN A 1 -4.86 -19.81 21.81
CA GLN A 1 -5.69 -18.73 21.36
C GLN A 1 -5.12 -18.00 20.15
N PHE A 2 -5.97 -17.65 19.24
CA PHE A 2 -5.56 -17.07 17.98
C PHE A 2 -5.87 -15.58 17.95
N THR A 3 -4.85 -14.75 17.67
CA THR A 3 -4.99 -13.31 17.61
C THR A 3 -4.58 -12.82 16.24
N PHE A 4 -5.41 -12.01 15.60
CA PHE A 4 -5.07 -11.41 14.31
C PHE A 4 -4.33 -10.11 14.55
N ASN A 5 -3.15 -10.01 13.97
CA ASN A 5 -2.32 -8.81 14.02
C ASN A 5 -1.49 -8.75 12.74
N GLU A 6 -0.50 -7.86 12.67
CA GLU A 6 0.31 -7.68 11.48
C GLU A 6 1.14 -8.92 11.14
N ALA A 7 1.34 -9.85 12.08
CA ALA A 7 2.02 -11.10 11.81
C ALA A 7 1.13 -12.06 11.01
N ILE A 8 -0.17 -11.83 11.01
CA ILE A 8 -1.14 -12.63 10.24
C ILE A 8 -1.88 -11.67 9.32
N SER A 9 -1.23 -11.32 8.22
CA SER A 9 -1.79 -10.37 7.28
C SER A 9 -1.72 -10.93 5.87
N LEU A 10 -2.54 -10.40 5.01
CA LEU A 10 -2.61 -10.80 3.60
C LEU A 10 -2.25 -9.61 2.73
N GLU A 11 -1.45 -9.86 1.70
CA GLU A 11 -1.13 -8.85 0.71
C GLU A 11 -1.93 -9.09 -0.54
N VAL A 12 -2.56 -8.03 -1.05
CA VAL A 12 -3.23 -8.02 -2.35
C VAL A 12 -2.46 -7.08 -3.25
N ARG A 13 -1.98 -7.58 -4.37
CA ARG A 13 -1.30 -6.77 -5.38
C ARG A 13 -2.29 -6.38 -6.45
N VAL A 14 -2.33 -5.09 -6.75
CA VAL A 14 -3.27 -4.53 -7.72
C VAL A 14 -2.49 -3.72 -8.75
N SER A 15 -3.08 -3.55 -9.93
CA SER A 15 -2.46 -2.78 -11.01
C SER A 15 -3.36 -1.61 -11.35
N GLY A 16 -2.80 -0.40 -11.28
CA GLY A 16 -3.51 0.82 -11.59
C GLY A 16 -4.33 1.35 -10.42
N GLN A 17 -4.52 2.66 -10.40
CA GLN A 17 -5.21 3.35 -9.31
C GLN A 17 -6.67 2.93 -9.20
N GLU A 18 -7.34 2.73 -10.34
CA GLU A 18 -8.75 2.36 -10.33
C GLU A 18 -8.97 1.03 -9.62
N GLN A 19 -8.15 0.02 -9.93
CA GLN A 19 -8.26 -1.28 -9.28
C GLN A 19 -7.91 -1.16 -7.78
N LEU A 20 -6.89 -0.39 -7.46
CA LEU A 20 -6.51 -0.16 -6.07
C LEU A 20 -7.67 0.44 -5.29
N ASP A 21 -8.30 1.47 -5.84
CA ASP A 21 -9.41 2.15 -5.19
C ASP A 21 -10.61 1.21 -4.98
N GLN A 22 -10.91 0.39 -5.96
CA GLN A 22 -12.02 -0.56 -5.89
C GLN A 22 -11.79 -1.62 -4.81
N VAL A 23 -10.61 -2.21 -4.79
CA VAL A 23 -10.26 -3.24 -3.80
C VAL A 23 -10.25 -2.63 -2.40
N TRP A 24 -9.65 -1.44 -2.27
CA TRP A 24 -9.59 -0.76 -0.99
C TRP A 24 -11.00 -0.50 -0.43
N ALA A 25 -11.87 0.08 -1.25
CA ALA A 25 -13.23 0.40 -0.82
C ALA A 25 -14.00 -0.85 -0.38
N ALA A 26 -13.83 -1.94 -1.10
CA ALA A 26 -14.52 -3.19 -0.77
C ALA A 26 -14.04 -3.79 0.55
N LEU A 27 -12.73 -3.74 0.80
CA LEU A 27 -12.16 -4.39 1.99
C LEU A 27 -12.26 -3.52 3.24
N VAL A 28 -12.20 -2.20 3.10
CA VAL A 28 -12.19 -1.30 4.26
C VAL A 28 -13.58 -1.03 4.81
N GLU A 29 -14.62 -1.38 4.06
CA GLU A 29 -15.99 -1.14 4.50
C GLU A 29 -16.27 -1.87 5.82
N GLY A 30 -16.68 -1.10 6.82
CA GLY A 30 -16.92 -1.63 8.16
C GLY A 30 -15.67 -1.87 8.98
N GLY A 31 -14.51 -1.59 8.41
CA GLY A 31 -13.22 -1.71 9.10
C GLY A 31 -12.57 -0.34 9.31
N GLU A 32 -11.25 -0.30 9.19
CA GLU A 32 -10.54 0.98 9.38
C GLU A 32 -9.30 1.06 8.51
N GLU A 33 -8.95 2.28 8.13
CA GLU A 33 -7.73 2.54 7.39
C GLU A 33 -6.55 2.61 8.33
N LEU A 34 -5.42 2.04 7.88
CA LEU A 34 -4.15 2.07 8.60
C LEU A 34 -3.10 2.74 7.73
N PRO A 35 -1.97 3.15 8.32
CA PRO A 35 -0.92 3.80 7.52
C PRO A 35 -0.28 2.86 6.49
N CYS A 36 0.36 3.44 5.48
CA CYS A 36 1.24 2.76 4.54
C CYS A 36 0.57 1.66 3.73
N GLY A 37 -0.67 1.90 3.31
CA GLY A 37 -1.37 0.95 2.45
C GLY A 37 -1.99 -0.23 3.15
N TRP A 38 -2.03 -0.20 4.48
CA TRP A 38 -2.68 -1.23 5.28
C TRP A 38 -4.11 -0.85 5.62
N LEU A 39 -4.95 -1.84 5.82
CA LEU A 39 -6.28 -1.67 6.37
C LEU A 39 -6.64 -2.87 7.23
N LYS A 40 -7.61 -2.69 8.12
CA LYS A 40 -8.29 -3.80 8.78
C LYS A 40 -9.68 -3.91 8.22
N ASP A 41 -10.10 -5.13 7.91
CA ASP A 41 -11.47 -5.34 7.46
C ASP A 41 -12.42 -5.41 8.67
N LYS A 42 -13.71 -5.56 8.38
CA LYS A 42 -14.72 -5.59 9.45
C LYS A 42 -14.58 -6.78 10.40
N TYR A 43 -13.80 -7.77 10.03
CA TYR A 43 -13.54 -8.95 10.86
C TYR A 43 -12.23 -8.83 11.64
N GLY A 44 -11.50 -7.71 11.50
CA GLY A 44 -10.25 -7.49 12.19
C GLY A 44 -9.02 -8.05 11.49
N LEU A 45 -9.18 -8.58 10.28
CA LEU A 45 -8.04 -9.10 9.53
C LEU A 45 -7.31 -7.97 8.84
N ALA A 46 -5.98 -7.98 8.94
CA ALA A 46 -5.14 -6.94 8.34
C ALA A 46 -4.81 -7.29 6.88
N TRP A 47 -4.97 -6.31 6.01
CA TRP A 47 -4.67 -6.44 4.59
C TRP A 47 -3.71 -5.33 4.17
N GLN A 48 -2.74 -5.68 3.33
CA GLN A 48 -1.89 -4.68 2.68
C GLN A 48 -2.25 -4.67 1.20
N ILE A 49 -2.65 -3.50 0.70
CA ILE A 49 -3.04 -3.34 -0.69
C ILE A 49 -1.90 -2.61 -1.39
N THR A 50 -1.12 -3.35 -2.18
CA THR A 50 0.11 -2.84 -2.78
C THR A 50 -0.02 -2.78 -4.30
N PRO A 51 0.22 -1.61 -4.90
CA PRO A 51 0.22 -1.52 -6.36
C PRO A 51 1.46 -2.20 -6.94
N THR A 52 1.27 -2.92 -8.06
CA THR A 52 2.40 -3.55 -8.75
C THR A 52 3.42 -2.51 -9.22
N GLU A 53 2.97 -1.29 -9.48
CA GLU A 53 3.84 -0.17 -9.86
C GLU A 53 4.92 0.10 -8.82
N TYR A 54 4.63 -0.13 -7.54
CA TYR A 54 5.63 0.01 -6.47
C TYR A 54 6.79 -0.97 -6.68
N TYR A 55 6.48 -2.21 -6.99
CA TYR A 55 7.51 -3.22 -7.23
C TYR A 55 8.28 -2.96 -8.51
N ASP A 56 7.59 -2.46 -9.53
CA ASP A 56 8.26 -2.09 -10.80
C ASP A 56 9.30 -1.00 -10.56
N LEU A 57 8.99 -0.01 -9.73
CA LEU A 57 9.93 1.05 -9.41
C LEU A 57 11.13 0.53 -8.63
N LEU A 58 10.91 -0.34 -7.66
CA LEU A 58 12.00 -0.92 -6.87
C LEU A 58 12.97 -1.75 -7.70
N GLY A 59 12.49 -2.32 -8.80
CA GLY A 59 13.30 -3.20 -9.62
C GLY A 59 14.34 -2.51 -10.50
N LYS A 60 14.44 -1.18 -10.44
CA LYS A 60 15.30 -0.41 -11.35
C LYS A 60 16.73 -0.20 -10.85
N GLY A 61 17.00 -0.52 -9.58
CA GLY A 61 18.35 -0.47 -9.05
C GLY A 61 18.92 0.91 -8.79
N ASP A 62 18.08 1.88 -8.44
CA ASP A 62 18.49 3.24 -8.13
C ASP A 62 18.30 3.50 -6.63
N PRO A 63 19.38 3.42 -5.81
CA PRO A 63 19.23 3.56 -4.36
C PRO A 63 18.69 4.92 -3.90
N GLU A 64 19.03 6.01 -4.58
CA GLU A 64 18.51 7.31 -4.20
C GLU A 64 17.02 7.42 -4.49
N ALA A 65 16.59 6.93 -5.66
CA ALA A 65 15.19 6.91 -6.00
C ALA A 65 14.40 5.98 -5.07
N ASP A 66 14.97 4.83 -4.72
CA ASP A 66 14.34 3.90 -3.77
C ASP A 66 14.16 4.55 -2.42
N SER A 67 15.13 5.36 -1.97
CA SER A 67 15.02 6.07 -0.70
C SER A 67 13.88 7.10 -0.72
N ARG A 68 13.74 7.83 -1.84
CA ARG A 68 12.63 8.77 -2.00
C ARG A 68 11.29 8.05 -2.01
N LEU A 69 11.23 6.92 -2.70
CA LEU A 69 10.01 6.11 -2.76
C LEU A 69 9.62 5.61 -1.37
N MET A 70 10.58 5.07 -0.62
CA MET A 70 10.32 4.56 0.72
C MET A 70 9.84 5.68 1.65
N SER A 71 10.42 6.88 1.52
CA SER A 71 9.97 8.03 2.30
C SER A 71 8.50 8.35 2.01
N ALA A 72 8.09 8.29 0.74
CA ALA A 72 6.70 8.52 0.37
C ALA A 72 5.78 7.43 0.93
N VAL A 73 6.22 6.18 0.90
CA VAL A 73 5.47 5.06 1.46
C VAL A 73 5.22 5.29 2.95
N LEU A 74 6.26 5.67 3.69
CA LEU A 74 6.16 5.86 5.13
C LEU A 74 5.28 7.05 5.52
N LYS A 75 5.11 8.02 4.63
CA LYS A 75 4.25 9.18 4.86
C LYS A 75 2.80 8.94 4.46
N THR A 76 2.52 7.83 3.80
CA THR A 76 1.17 7.55 3.30
C THR A 76 0.23 7.22 4.47
N ILE A 77 -0.94 7.86 4.45
CA ILE A 77 -2.01 7.58 5.39
C ILE A 77 -3.13 6.93 4.60
N GLY A 78 -3.46 5.68 4.94
CA GLY A 78 -4.46 4.93 4.20
C GLY A 78 -3.92 4.37 2.91
N LYS A 79 -4.74 4.35 1.86
CA LYS A 79 -4.36 3.74 0.58
C LYS A 79 -3.30 4.54 -0.16
N PHE A 80 -2.54 3.84 -0.98
CA PHE A 80 -1.51 4.46 -1.81
C PHE A 80 -2.12 5.25 -2.97
N ASN A 81 -1.44 6.33 -3.33
CA ASN A 81 -1.68 7.06 -4.57
C ASN A 81 -0.51 6.77 -5.50
N ILE A 82 -0.77 6.04 -6.58
CA ILE A 82 0.30 5.57 -7.47
C ILE A 82 1.05 6.74 -8.10
N ALA A 83 0.33 7.79 -8.51
CA ALA A 83 0.97 8.96 -9.12
C ALA A 83 1.94 9.63 -8.16
N GLU A 84 1.59 9.70 -6.87
CA GLU A 84 2.47 10.27 -5.86
C GLU A 84 3.72 9.42 -5.62
N LEU A 85 3.57 8.09 -5.65
CA LEU A 85 4.72 7.20 -5.54
C LEU A 85 5.66 7.37 -6.71
N GLN A 86 5.11 7.46 -7.92
CA GLN A 86 5.91 7.67 -9.13
C GLN A 86 6.62 9.01 -9.11
N ALA A 87 5.93 10.07 -8.67
CA ALA A 87 6.54 11.40 -8.56
C ALA A 87 7.66 11.41 -7.54
N ALA A 88 7.48 10.77 -6.39
CA ALA A 88 8.51 10.68 -5.36
C ALA A 88 9.75 9.96 -5.89
N TYR A 89 9.54 8.87 -6.61
CA TYR A 89 10.64 8.10 -7.20
C TYR A 89 11.46 8.96 -8.16
N LYS A 90 10.79 9.77 -8.98
CA LYS A 90 11.45 10.65 -9.95
C LYS A 90 12.12 11.88 -9.29
N GLY A 91 11.76 12.18 -8.05
CA GLY A 91 12.27 13.37 -7.38
C GLY A 91 11.50 14.64 -7.71
N SER A 92 10.25 14.51 -8.13
CA SER A 92 9.41 15.66 -8.48
C SER A 92 8.47 16.04 -7.36
#